data_3b062094cb8a03339c3e3b8e7fa9569a
#
_entry.id   3b062094cb8a03339c3e3b8e7fa9569a
#
_cell.length_a   1.000
_cell.length_b   1.000
_cell.length_c   1.000
_cell.angle_alpha   90.00
_cell.angle_beta   90.00
_cell.angle_gamma   90.00
#
_symmetry.space_group_name_H-M   'P 1'
#
loop_
_entity.id
_entity.type
_entity.pdbx_description
1 polymer ?
#
loop_
_entity_poly.entity_id
_entity_poly.type
_entity_poly.pdbx_seq_one_letter_code
_entity_poly.pdbx_strand_id
1 'polypeptide(L)'
;MAAISFDTPLLSGDGLLDLIPQRAPIVMVDRFFGMDDNGSYTGLKVEDSNLFCQGGQLDECGITEHIAQSAAVRVGYLYRCAGEKIPVGFIGSVNKMNFYALPQVGDELYTTIRVEQEIFDITLISATVQVNGTTVADGQLKIFLKKDA
;
A
#
# COMPACT_ATOMS: atom_id res chain seq x y z
N MET A 1 15.98 -12.83 13.40
CA MET A 1 15.91 -11.51 12.76
C MET A 1 14.96 -10.60 13.50
N ALA A 2 15.32 -9.36 13.65
CA ALA A 2 14.41 -8.39 14.25
C ALA A 2 13.18 -8.20 13.34
N ALA A 3 12.01 -8.04 13.94
CA ALA A 3 10.80 -7.69 13.20
C ALA A 3 10.98 -6.31 12.56
N ILE A 4 10.39 -6.13 11.39
CA ILE A 4 10.36 -4.83 10.74
C ILE A 4 9.45 -3.90 11.55
N SER A 5 9.92 -2.69 11.78
CA SER A 5 9.16 -1.68 12.51
C SER A 5 8.83 -0.51 11.59
N PHE A 6 7.84 0.28 11.99
CA PHE A 6 7.46 1.50 11.28
C PHE A 6 8.30 2.72 11.70
N ASP A 7 9.46 2.51 12.31
CA ASP A 7 10.28 3.62 12.81
C ASP A 7 11.13 4.28 11.74
N THR A 8 11.77 3.48 10.88
CA THR A 8 12.70 3.98 9.87
C THR A 8 12.34 3.44 8.49
N PRO A 9 11.98 4.30 7.54
CA PRO A 9 11.68 3.84 6.18
C PRO A 9 12.89 3.23 5.48
N LEU A 10 12.66 2.14 4.77
CA LEU A 10 13.66 1.57 3.87
C LEU A 10 13.77 2.40 2.58
N LEU A 11 12.64 2.82 2.04
CA LEU A 11 12.56 3.64 0.83
C LEU A 11 11.53 4.75 1.01
N SER A 12 11.83 5.91 0.43
CA SER A 12 10.94 7.06 0.32
C SER A 12 11.33 7.86 -0.92
N GLY A 13 10.56 8.90 -1.27
CA GLY A 13 10.86 9.77 -2.40
C GLY A 13 11.03 8.99 -3.70
N ASP A 14 12.04 9.36 -4.49
CA ASP A 14 12.26 8.78 -5.82
C ASP A 14 12.54 7.28 -5.76
N GLY A 15 13.21 6.81 -4.72
CA GLY A 15 13.48 5.37 -4.54
C GLY A 15 12.20 4.56 -4.39
N LEU A 16 11.20 5.10 -3.73
CA LEU A 16 9.88 4.49 -3.61
C LEU A 16 9.12 4.57 -4.92
N LEU A 17 9.13 5.73 -5.57
CA LEU A 17 8.41 5.95 -6.83
C LEU A 17 8.90 5.04 -7.95
N ASP A 18 10.15 4.62 -7.92
CA ASP A 18 10.69 3.68 -8.91
C ASP A 18 10.01 2.31 -8.85
N LEU A 19 9.32 2.00 -7.77
CA LEU A 19 8.65 0.70 -7.59
C LEU A 19 7.22 0.68 -8.15
N ILE A 20 6.62 1.85 -8.39
CA ILE A 20 5.21 1.97 -8.80
C ILE A 20 5.08 2.89 -10.01
N PRO A 21 4.03 2.71 -10.85
CA PRO A 21 3.79 3.57 -12.01
C PRO A 21 3.13 4.91 -11.67
N GLN A 22 2.42 4.99 -10.54
CA GLN A 22 1.67 6.18 -10.17
C GLN A 22 2.61 7.37 -9.91
N ARG A 23 2.13 8.57 -10.25
CA ARG A 23 2.84 9.82 -10.00
C ARG A 23 1.86 10.86 -9.45
N ALA A 24 2.39 11.96 -8.91
CA ALA A 24 1.56 13.05 -8.40
C ALA A 24 0.56 13.50 -9.49
N PRO A 25 -0.70 13.80 -9.13
CA PRO A 25 -1.23 13.96 -7.76
C PRO A 25 -1.85 12.68 -7.17
N ILE A 26 -1.78 11.53 -7.87
CA ILE A 26 -2.51 10.32 -7.45
C ILE A 26 -1.70 9.43 -6.50
N VAL A 27 -0.43 9.75 -6.21
CA VAL A 27 0.40 8.93 -5.32
C VAL A 27 -0.17 8.94 -3.90
N MET A 28 -0.44 7.75 -3.36
CA MET A 28 -1.05 7.56 -2.05
C MET A 28 -0.18 6.73 -1.11
N VAL A 29 1.12 6.67 -1.36
CA VAL A 29 2.10 6.01 -0.50
C VAL A 29 3.37 6.85 -0.51
N ASP A 30 3.98 7.09 0.64
CA ASP A 30 5.19 7.91 0.72
C ASP A 30 6.37 7.22 1.41
N ARG A 31 6.14 6.07 2.05
CA ARG A 31 7.21 5.32 2.73
C ARG A 31 6.99 3.82 2.59
N PHE A 32 8.10 3.11 2.44
CA PHE A 32 8.13 1.66 2.48
C PHE A 32 9.11 1.24 3.57
N PHE A 33 8.64 0.47 4.53
CA PHE A 33 9.43 0.05 5.69
C PHE A 33 10.08 -1.32 5.50
N GLY A 34 9.81 -1.97 4.38
CA GLY A 34 10.35 -3.29 4.07
C GLY A 34 9.29 -4.37 4.09
N MET A 35 9.74 -5.61 3.95
CA MET A 35 8.85 -6.76 3.99
C MET A 35 9.57 -7.94 4.64
N ASP A 36 8.78 -8.84 5.22
CA ASP A 36 9.23 -10.07 5.84
C ASP A 36 8.20 -11.18 5.56
N ASP A 37 8.31 -12.32 6.27
CA ASP A 37 7.39 -13.45 6.10
C ASP A 37 5.96 -13.12 6.56
N ASN A 38 5.79 -12.07 7.39
CA ASN A 38 4.50 -11.68 7.94
C ASN A 38 3.77 -10.64 7.10
N GLY A 39 4.46 -9.95 6.20
CA GLY A 39 3.83 -8.93 5.38
C GLY A 39 4.79 -7.93 4.78
N SER A 40 4.23 -6.93 4.12
CA SER A 40 4.95 -5.74 3.68
C SER A 40 4.33 -4.51 4.34
N TYR A 41 5.16 -3.49 4.57
CA TYR A 41 4.82 -2.39 5.47
C TYR A 41 5.05 -1.06 4.78
N THR A 42 4.00 -0.25 4.74
CA THR A 42 4.02 1.05 4.05
C THR A 42 3.44 2.14 4.93
N GLY A 43 3.60 3.37 4.51
CA GLY A 43 3.03 4.53 5.19
C GLY A 43 2.59 5.61 4.24
N LEU A 44 1.77 6.51 4.78
CA LEU A 44 1.34 7.73 4.11
C LEU A 44 1.03 8.79 5.16
N LYS A 45 1.64 9.97 5.01
CA LYS A 45 1.21 11.13 5.79
C LYS A 45 0.06 11.81 5.05
N VAL A 46 -1.05 12.03 5.77
CA VAL A 46 -2.23 12.68 5.19
C VAL A 46 -1.98 14.18 5.12
N GLU A 47 -1.87 14.72 3.90
CA GLU A 47 -1.65 16.14 3.64
C GLU A 47 -2.96 16.78 3.18
N ASP A 48 -3.14 18.07 3.51
CA ASP A 48 -4.34 18.80 3.08
C ASP A 48 -4.48 18.89 1.56
N SER A 49 -3.36 18.92 0.86
CA SER A 49 -3.31 18.93 -0.61
C SER A 49 -3.63 17.60 -1.26
N ASN A 50 -3.80 16.53 -0.48
CA ASN A 50 -4.08 15.20 -1.03
C ASN A 50 -5.40 15.21 -1.79
N LEU A 51 -5.39 14.59 -2.98
CA LEU A 51 -6.52 14.55 -3.89
C LEU A 51 -7.79 13.96 -3.25
N PHE A 52 -7.63 13.04 -2.31
CA PHE A 52 -8.74 12.34 -1.65
C PHE A 52 -9.11 12.95 -0.29
N CYS A 53 -8.54 14.10 0.06
CA CYS A 53 -8.90 14.81 1.28
C CYS A 53 -10.04 15.78 1.03
N GLN A 54 -11.06 15.73 1.86
CA GLN A 54 -12.19 16.65 1.85
C GLN A 54 -12.56 16.98 3.29
N GLY A 55 -12.72 18.29 3.58
CA GLY A 55 -13.09 18.72 4.92
C GLY A 55 -12.08 18.30 6.00
N GLY A 56 -10.81 18.22 5.67
CA GLY A 56 -9.75 17.84 6.60
C GLY A 56 -9.64 16.34 6.86
N GLN A 57 -10.32 15.50 6.07
CA GLN A 57 -10.29 14.05 6.23
C GLN A 57 -9.96 13.36 4.92
N LEU A 58 -9.23 12.25 5.01
CA LEU A 58 -9.00 11.34 3.89
C LEU A 58 -10.23 10.46 3.73
N ASP A 59 -10.79 10.41 2.53
CA ASP A 59 -12.00 9.60 2.30
C ASP A 59 -11.69 8.11 2.08
N GLU A 60 -12.75 7.31 1.98
CA GLU A 60 -12.64 5.85 1.81
C GLU A 60 -11.94 5.48 0.51
N CYS A 61 -12.17 6.23 -0.56
CA CYS A 61 -11.49 6.02 -1.84
C CYS A 61 -9.98 6.22 -1.70
N GLY A 62 -9.58 7.23 -0.95
CA GLY A 62 -8.16 7.50 -0.68
C GLY A 62 -7.50 6.38 0.10
N ILE A 63 -8.19 5.84 1.10
CA ILE A 63 -7.69 4.70 1.88
C ILE A 63 -7.53 3.47 0.97
N THR A 64 -8.53 3.19 0.13
CA THR A 64 -8.51 2.05 -0.78
C THR A 64 -7.38 2.19 -1.81
N GLU A 65 -7.18 3.39 -2.37
CA GLU A 65 -6.09 3.65 -3.30
C GLU A 65 -4.72 3.49 -2.62
N HIS A 66 -4.60 3.95 -1.38
CA HIS A 66 -3.40 3.75 -0.58
C HIS A 66 -3.08 2.26 -0.42
N ILE A 67 -4.09 1.44 -0.11
CA ILE A 67 -3.91 -0.01 0.02
C ILE A 67 -3.46 -0.62 -1.31
N ALA A 68 -4.10 -0.24 -2.41
CA ALA A 68 -3.74 -0.74 -3.73
C ALA A 68 -2.30 -0.40 -4.09
N GLN A 69 -1.88 0.85 -3.84
CA GLN A 69 -0.51 1.27 -4.12
C GLN A 69 0.49 0.62 -3.17
N SER A 70 0.11 0.37 -1.92
CA SER A 70 0.94 -0.36 -0.97
C SER A 70 1.21 -1.79 -1.46
N ALA A 71 0.21 -2.45 -2.03
CA ALA A 71 0.39 -3.75 -2.65
C ALA A 71 1.29 -3.68 -3.89
N ALA A 72 1.16 -2.61 -4.68
CA ALA A 72 2.03 -2.39 -5.84
C ALA A 72 3.49 -2.18 -5.43
N VAL A 73 3.74 -1.47 -4.33
CA VAL A 73 5.09 -1.28 -3.77
C VAL A 73 5.72 -2.64 -3.43
N ARG A 74 4.96 -3.53 -2.82
CA ARG A 74 5.43 -4.88 -2.49
C ARG A 74 5.89 -5.62 -3.75
N VAL A 75 5.05 -5.64 -4.77
CA VAL A 75 5.38 -6.31 -6.04
C VAL A 75 6.60 -5.66 -6.67
N GLY A 76 6.64 -4.32 -6.74
CA GLY A 76 7.76 -3.59 -7.32
C GLY A 76 9.07 -3.92 -6.63
N TYR A 77 9.06 -3.98 -5.31
CA TYR A 77 10.26 -4.30 -4.53
C TYR A 77 10.75 -5.73 -4.80
N LEU A 78 9.82 -6.70 -4.83
CA LEU A 78 10.17 -8.10 -5.11
C LEU A 78 10.82 -8.27 -6.48
N TYR A 79 10.24 -7.68 -7.52
CA TYR A 79 10.76 -7.80 -8.88
C TYR A 79 12.10 -7.05 -9.03
N ARG A 80 12.20 -5.88 -8.41
CA ARG A 80 13.46 -5.13 -8.43
C ARG A 80 14.60 -5.91 -7.77
N CYS A 81 14.34 -6.53 -6.61
CA CYS A 81 15.35 -7.34 -5.92
C CYS A 81 15.76 -8.57 -6.74
N ALA A 82 14.86 -9.10 -7.55
CA ALA A 82 15.14 -10.22 -8.44
C ALA A 82 15.81 -9.79 -9.75
N GLY A 83 15.98 -8.49 -9.97
CA GLY A 83 16.53 -7.96 -11.23
C GLY A 83 15.59 -8.12 -12.41
N GLU A 84 14.29 -8.24 -12.16
CA GLU A 84 13.27 -8.43 -13.18
C GLU A 84 12.46 -7.16 -13.39
N LYS A 85 11.88 -7.05 -14.60
CA LYS A 85 10.98 -5.94 -14.92
C LYS A 85 9.71 -6.03 -14.09
N ILE A 86 9.33 -4.90 -13.49
CA ILE A 86 8.13 -4.82 -12.66
C ILE A 86 6.89 -4.96 -13.53
N PRO A 87 6.01 -5.96 -13.27
CA PRO A 87 4.79 -6.14 -14.06
C PRO A 87 3.75 -5.09 -13.71
N VAL A 88 2.82 -4.86 -14.64
CA VAL A 88 1.65 -4.02 -14.37
C VAL A 88 0.64 -4.83 -13.57
N GLY A 89 0.13 -4.24 -12.48
CA GLY A 89 -0.89 -4.86 -11.65
C GLY A 89 -2.25 -4.21 -11.86
N PHE A 90 -3.28 -5.03 -11.80
CA PHE A 90 -4.68 -4.59 -11.89
C PHE A 90 -5.46 -5.09 -10.68
N ILE A 91 -6.30 -4.21 -10.14
CA ILE A 91 -7.24 -4.61 -9.08
C ILE A 91 -8.40 -5.36 -9.75
N GLY A 92 -8.53 -6.64 -9.44
CA GLY A 92 -9.63 -7.46 -9.94
C GLY A 92 -10.89 -7.35 -9.10
N SER A 93 -10.71 -7.24 -7.78
CA SER A 93 -11.84 -7.03 -6.88
C SER A 93 -11.36 -6.46 -5.54
N VAL A 94 -12.28 -5.76 -4.88
CA VAL A 94 -12.12 -5.27 -3.51
C VAL A 94 -13.18 -5.98 -2.69
N ASN A 95 -12.77 -6.75 -1.68
CA ASN A 95 -13.69 -7.56 -0.89
C ASN A 95 -13.58 -7.21 0.59
N LYS A 96 -14.70 -7.31 1.30
CA LYS A 96 -14.74 -7.19 2.77
C LYS A 96 -14.05 -5.93 3.29
N MET A 97 -14.09 -4.84 2.53
CA MET A 97 -13.47 -3.59 2.95
C MET A 97 -14.31 -2.95 4.04
N ASN A 98 -13.66 -2.67 5.18
CA ASN A 98 -14.27 -2.04 6.34
C ASN A 98 -13.55 -0.76 6.68
N PHE A 99 -14.30 0.29 6.98
CA PHE A 99 -13.77 1.58 7.39
C PHE A 99 -14.33 1.90 8.77
N TYR A 100 -13.44 2.02 9.76
CA TYR A 100 -13.84 2.26 11.15
C TYR A 100 -13.73 3.73 11.53
N ALA A 101 -12.83 4.46 10.84
CA ALA A 101 -12.65 5.89 11.03
C ALA A 101 -11.97 6.45 9.78
N LEU A 102 -12.14 7.75 9.53
CA LEU A 102 -11.45 8.44 8.44
C LEU A 102 -10.26 9.21 9.01
N PRO A 103 -9.05 8.95 8.50
CA PRO A 103 -7.87 9.68 8.94
C PRO A 103 -8.00 11.18 8.65
N GLN A 104 -7.43 11.99 9.54
CA GLN A 104 -7.45 13.44 9.40
C GLN A 104 -6.12 13.94 8.86
N VAL A 105 -6.14 15.14 8.29
CA VAL A 105 -4.91 15.82 7.87
C VAL A 105 -3.94 15.88 9.06
N GLY A 106 -2.68 15.47 8.81
CA GLY A 106 -1.66 15.36 9.83
C GLY A 106 -1.48 13.95 10.37
N ASP A 107 -2.47 13.07 10.19
CA ASP A 107 -2.34 11.68 10.60
C ASP A 107 -1.37 10.94 9.67
N GLU A 108 -0.76 9.89 10.22
CA GLU A 108 0.10 9.00 9.44
C GLU A 108 -0.52 7.61 9.40
N LEU A 109 -0.70 7.11 8.19
CA LEU A 109 -1.17 5.73 7.97
C LEU A 109 0.03 4.78 8.04
N TYR A 110 -0.16 3.69 8.76
CA TYR A 110 0.80 2.57 8.80
C TYR A 110 0.05 1.32 8.37
N THR A 111 0.48 0.74 7.26
CA THR A 111 -0.28 -0.30 6.59
C THR A 111 0.53 -1.58 6.48
N THR A 112 -0.10 -2.69 6.81
CA THR A 112 0.45 -4.03 6.63
C THR A 112 -0.33 -4.73 5.53
N ILE A 113 0.40 -5.22 4.53
CA ILE A 113 -0.15 -6.03 3.44
C ILE A 113 0.33 -7.46 3.65
N ARG A 114 -0.60 -8.42 3.69
CA ARG A 114 -0.30 -9.85 3.79
C ARG A 114 -0.82 -10.56 2.56
N VAL A 115 -0.03 -11.51 2.06
CA VAL A 115 -0.50 -12.40 0.99
C VAL A 115 -1.24 -13.56 1.63
N GLU A 116 -2.52 -13.67 1.31
CA GLU A 116 -3.36 -14.77 1.81
C GLU A 116 -3.28 -15.97 0.88
N GLN A 117 -3.25 -15.72 -0.42
CA GLN A 117 -3.21 -16.78 -1.43
C GLN A 117 -2.61 -16.25 -2.72
N GLU A 118 -1.85 -17.09 -3.40
CA GLU A 118 -1.23 -16.73 -4.66
C GLU A 118 -1.36 -17.95 -5.59
N ILE A 119 -2.10 -17.77 -6.70
CA ILE A 119 -2.34 -18.80 -7.69
C ILE A 119 -2.11 -18.18 -9.06
N PHE A 120 -1.07 -18.67 -9.78
CA PHE A 120 -0.67 -18.13 -11.08
C PHE A 120 -0.40 -16.61 -10.97
N ASP A 121 -1.10 -15.79 -11.76
CA ASP A 121 -0.93 -14.34 -11.78
C ASP A 121 -1.96 -13.61 -10.89
N ILE A 122 -2.67 -14.35 -10.05
CA ILE A 122 -3.68 -13.80 -9.15
C ILE A 122 -3.17 -13.87 -7.72
N THR A 123 -3.16 -12.73 -7.04
CA THR A 123 -2.76 -12.64 -5.63
C THR A 123 -3.92 -12.10 -4.81
N LEU A 124 -4.33 -12.83 -3.79
CA LEU A 124 -5.26 -12.34 -2.79
C LEU A 124 -4.47 -11.78 -1.62
N ILE A 125 -4.66 -10.50 -1.35
CA ILE A 125 -3.99 -9.85 -0.22
C ILE A 125 -5.02 -9.40 0.81
N SER A 126 -4.59 -9.35 2.06
CA SER A 126 -5.32 -8.65 3.12
C SER A 126 -4.51 -7.43 3.56
N ALA A 127 -5.22 -6.38 3.96
CA ALA A 127 -4.60 -5.13 4.38
C ALA A 127 -5.20 -4.69 5.71
N THR A 128 -4.33 -4.13 6.56
CA THR A 128 -4.72 -3.49 7.81
C THR A 128 -4.08 -2.11 7.84
N VAL A 129 -4.88 -1.07 7.99
CA VAL A 129 -4.42 0.32 8.05
C VAL A 129 -4.61 0.83 9.47
N GLN A 130 -3.54 1.35 10.07
CA GLN A 130 -3.54 1.87 11.42
C GLN A 130 -3.13 3.34 11.46
N VAL A 131 -3.73 4.07 12.40
CA VAL A 131 -3.34 5.43 12.78
C VAL A 131 -3.19 5.43 14.30
N ASN A 132 -2.03 5.84 14.80
CA ASN A 132 -1.73 5.87 16.24
C ASN A 132 -2.01 4.53 16.93
N GLY A 133 -1.69 3.42 16.23
CA GLY A 133 -1.88 2.08 16.80
C GLY A 133 -3.30 1.54 16.74
N THR A 134 -4.25 2.32 16.21
CA THR A 134 -5.66 1.91 16.09
C THR A 134 -5.97 1.57 14.64
N THR A 135 -6.60 0.42 14.41
CA THR A 135 -7.02 0.04 13.06
C THR A 135 -8.16 0.94 12.60
N VAL A 136 -7.96 1.63 11.50
CA VAL A 136 -8.96 2.53 10.90
C VAL A 136 -9.64 1.91 9.68
N ALA A 137 -8.99 0.94 9.05
CA ALA A 137 -9.57 0.23 7.91
C ALA A 137 -8.89 -1.14 7.75
N ASP A 138 -9.62 -2.07 7.18
CA ASP A 138 -9.07 -3.36 6.74
C ASP A 138 -9.88 -3.89 5.57
N GLY A 139 -9.33 -4.88 4.87
CA GLY A 139 -10.04 -5.46 3.74
C GLY A 139 -9.16 -6.42 2.96
N GLN A 140 -9.70 -6.89 1.84
CA GLN A 140 -9.02 -7.81 0.94
C GLN A 140 -9.13 -7.32 -0.50
N LEU A 141 -8.05 -7.50 -1.26
CA LEU A 141 -8.01 -7.18 -2.69
C LEU A 141 -7.48 -8.38 -3.45
N LYS A 142 -8.07 -8.63 -4.63
CA LYS A 142 -7.49 -9.52 -5.63
C LYS A 142 -6.73 -8.69 -6.65
N ILE A 143 -5.49 -9.08 -6.87
CA ILE A 143 -4.59 -8.36 -7.78
C ILE A 143 -4.17 -9.31 -8.89
N PHE A 144 -4.27 -8.83 -10.14
CA PHE A 144 -3.80 -9.57 -11.31
C PHE A 144 -2.53 -8.90 -11.82
N LEU A 145 -1.50 -9.70 -12.06
CA LEU A 145 -0.26 -9.20 -12.62
C LEU A 145 -0.23 -9.52 -14.12
N LYS A 146 -0.03 -8.50 -14.94
CA LYS A 146 0.17 -8.68 -16.39
C LYS A 146 1.67 -8.68 -16.64
N LYS A 147 2.20 -9.85 -16.95
CA LYS A 147 3.61 -9.97 -17.32
C LYS A 147 3.74 -9.88 -18.83
N ASP A 148 4.80 -9.23 -19.28
CA ASP A 148 5.15 -9.21 -20.70
C ASP A 148 5.56 -10.63 -21.12
N ALA A 149 5.08 -11.06 -22.26
CA ALA A 149 5.42 -12.37 -22.81
C ALA A 149 6.89 -12.45 -23.21
#